data_66c67a2b10e7a6f11b5a17d763b042e4
#
_entry.id   66c67a2b10e7a6f11b5a17d763b042e4
#
_cell.length_a   1.000
_cell.length_b   1.000
_cell.length_c   1.000
_cell.angle_alpha   90.00
_cell.angle_beta   90.00
_cell.angle_gamma   90.00
#
_symmetry.space_group_name_H-M   'P 1'
#
loop_
_entity.id
_entity.type
_entity.pdbx_description
1 polymer ?
#
loop_
_entity_poly.entity_id
_entity_poly.type
_entity_poly.pdbx_seq_one_letter_code
_entity_poly.pdbx_strand_id
1 'polypeptide(L)'
;SPFKNSPDDAVRLAAWKAEGGWYKAHQPELDEIYDKLVRLRDAMGRKLGYDGFTQLGYYRMGRNCYTKEDVEKFRAAVVKYVVPVASSIYREQAARLGKSYPMNFADNALMFRSGNPKPCGTPAEILAQGKHFYEELSPETGEFFNMMLDNCGYRCQSAPHSVKACLQYP
;
A
#
# COMPACT_ATOMS: atom_id res chain seq x y z
N SER A 1 -1.22 4.21 -11.53
CA SER A 1 -1.02 4.85 -12.85
C SER A 1 0.32 5.58 -12.87
N PRO A 2 1.15 5.43 -13.90
CA PRO A 2 2.43 6.14 -14.02
C PRO A 2 2.23 7.67 -14.06
N PHE A 3 1.11 8.14 -14.57
CA PHE A 3 0.79 9.57 -14.63
C PHE A 3 0.61 10.23 -13.26
N LYS A 4 0.17 9.49 -12.25
CA LYS A 4 0.05 9.99 -10.88
C LYS A 4 1.39 10.25 -10.19
N ASN A 5 2.48 9.71 -10.71
CA ASN A 5 3.84 9.89 -10.22
C ASN A 5 4.70 10.70 -11.21
N SER A 6 4.07 11.37 -12.19
CA SER A 6 4.75 12.24 -13.15
C SER A 6 5.48 13.37 -12.42
N PRO A 7 6.73 13.71 -12.80
CA PRO A 7 7.39 14.93 -12.33
C PRO A 7 6.70 16.21 -12.81
N ASP A 8 5.94 16.14 -13.90
CA ASP A 8 5.13 17.26 -14.40
C ASP A 8 3.87 17.44 -13.52
N ASP A 9 3.76 18.61 -12.89
CA ASP A 9 2.67 18.96 -11.98
C ASP A 9 1.29 18.94 -12.67
N ALA A 10 1.21 19.40 -13.93
CA ALA A 10 -0.05 19.46 -14.66
C ALA A 10 -0.55 18.06 -15.04
N VAL A 11 0.35 17.20 -15.52
CA VAL A 11 0.05 15.80 -15.85
C VAL A 11 -0.39 15.04 -14.61
N ARG A 12 0.33 15.21 -13.50
CA ARG A 12 0.01 14.55 -12.24
C ARG A 12 -1.35 14.97 -11.70
N LEU A 13 -1.62 16.29 -11.68
CA LEU A 13 -2.91 16.82 -11.22
C LEU A 13 -4.07 16.37 -12.12
N ALA A 14 -3.88 16.36 -13.45
CA ALA A 14 -4.89 15.89 -14.39
C ALA A 14 -5.24 14.40 -14.16
N ALA A 15 -4.23 13.56 -13.91
CA ALA A 15 -4.44 12.14 -13.61
C ALA A 15 -5.25 11.93 -12.32
N TRP A 16 -4.96 12.70 -11.28
CA TRP A 16 -5.72 12.64 -10.01
C TRP A 16 -7.14 13.19 -10.17
N LYS A 17 -7.34 14.26 -10.94
CA LYS A 17 -8.67 14.80 -11.24
C LYS A 17 -9.52 13.83 -12.05
N ALA A 18 -8.93 13.14 -13.02
CA ALA A 18 -9.63 12.13 -13.82
C ALA A 18 -10.15 10.98 -12.95
N GLU A 19 -9.30 10.45 -12.06
CA GLU A 19 -9.72 9.40 -11.13
C GLU A 19 -10.77 9.89 -10.12
N GLY A 20 -10.55 11.05 -9.51
CA GLY A 20 -11.52 11.66 -8.59
C GLY A 20 -12.86 11.95 -9.27
N GLY A 21 -12.84 12.36 -10.54
CA GLY A 21 -14.03 12.56 -11.36
C GLY A 21 -14.81 11.27 -11.58
N TRP A 22 -14.12 10.15 -11.81
CA TRP A 22 -14.75 8.84 -11.91
C TRP A 22 -15.44 8.44 -10.60
N TYR A 23 -14.74 8.53 -9.47
CA TYR A 23 -15.33 8.24 -8.17
C TYR A 23 -16.54 9.11 -7.87
N LYS A 24 -16.46 10.41 -8.17
CA LYS A 24 -17.58 11.34 -7.98
C LYS A 24 -18.79 10.99 -8.84
N ALA A 25 -18.56 10.57 -10.08
CA ALA A 25 -19.65 10.17 -10.99
C ALA A 25 -20.36 8.88 -10.53
N HIS A 26 -19.63 7.95 -9.87
CA HIS A 26 -20.17 6.66 -9.41
C HIS A 26 -20.43 6.62 -7.90
N GLN A 27 -20.33 7.77 -7.22
CA GLN A 27 -20.50 7.84 -5.77
C GLN A 27 -21.81 7.23 -5.28
N PRO A 28 -23.00 7.53 -5.87
CA PRO A 28 -24.25 6.95 -5.40
C PRO A 28 -24.26 5.41 -5.47
N GLU A 29 -23.72 4.82 -6.53
CA GLU A 29 -23.62 3.37 -6.70
C GLU A 29 -22.68 2.74 -5.66
N LEU A 30 -21.53 3.38 -5.44
CA LEU A 30 -20.55 2.93 -4.44
C LEU A 30 -21.11 3.03 -3.03
N ASP A 31 -21.82 4.11 -2.70
CA ASP A 31 -22.46 4.32 -1.40
C ASP A 31 -23.55 3.26 -1.17
N GLU A 32 -24.36 2.94 -2.18
CA GLU A 32 -25.38 1.89 -2.09
C GLU A 32 -24.75 0.50 -1.84
N ILE A 33 -23.68 0.16 -2.58
CA ILE A 33 -22.96 -1.10 -2.38
C ILE A 33 -22.37 -1.16 -0.96
N TYR A 34 -21.76 -0.07 -0.50
CA TYR A 34 -21.15 0.00 0.82
C TYR A 34 -22.21 -0.15 1.92
N ASP A 35 -23.33 0.53 1.82
CA ASP A 35 -24.44 0.42 2.79
C ASP A 35 -24.99 -1.02 2.85
N LYS A 36 -25.21 -1.65 1.69
CA LYS A 36 -25.61 -3.07 1.63
C LYS A 36 -24.60 -3.99 2.32
N LEU A 37 -23.29 -3.77 2.10
CA LEU A 37 -22.24 -4.54 2.74
C LEU A 37 -22.23 -4.36 4.27
N VAL A 38 -22.41 -3.13 4.75
CA VAL A 38 -22.46 -2.84 6.19
C VAL A 38 -23.65 -3.55 6.83
N ARG A 39 -24.84 -3.42 6.25
CA ARG A 39 -26.07 -4.08 6.76
C ARG A 39 -25.96 -5.60 6.76
N LEU A 40 -25.43 -6.18 5.68
CA LEU A 40 -25.22 -7.62 5.57
C LEU A 40 -24.24 -8.13 6.63
N ARG A 41 -23.12 -7.44 6.83
CA ARG A 41 -22.13 -7.79 7.83
C ARG A 41 -22.67 -7.66 9.25
N ASP A 42 -23.42 -6.59 9.55
CA ASP A 42 -24.07 -6.42 10.85
C ASP A 42 -25.05 -7.58 11.14
N ALA A 43 -25.89 -7.93 10.14
CA ALA A 43 -26.79 -9.07 10.26
C ALA A 43 -26.08 -10.40 10.47
N MET A 44 -24.92 -10.60 9.80
CA MET A 44 -24.07 -11.79 10.04
C MET A 44 -23.54 -11.86 11.46
N GLY A 45 -23.04 -10.74 11.99
CA GLY A 45 -22.56 -10.66 13.37
C GLY A 45 -23.67 -11.00 14.36
N ARG A 46 -24.83 -10.37 14.20
CA ARG A 46 -26.01 -10.62 15.08
C ARG A 46 -26.51 -12.05 15.02
N LYS A 47 -26.56 -12.67 13.84
CA LYS A 47 -26.94 -14.08 13.68
C LYS A 47 -25.98 -15.05 14.41
N LEU A 48 -24.74 -14.65 14.59
CA LEU A 48 -23.74 -15.41 15.33
C LEU A 48 -23.66 -15.06 16.82
N GLY A 49 -24.60 -14.25 17.32
CA GLY A 49 -24.72 -13.89 18.75
C GLY A 49 -23.83 -12.71 19.19
N TYR A 50 -23.29 -11.94 18.27
CA TYR A 50 -22.55 -10.70 18.56
C TYR A 50 -23.46 -9.48 18.48
N ASP A 51 -23.09 -8.37 19.16
CA ASP A 51 -23.81 -7.09 19.08
C ASP A 51 -23.74 -6.41 17.70
N GLY A 52 -22.93 -6.94 16.79
CA GLY A 52 -22.73 -6.46 15.45
C GLY A 52 -21.54 -7.14 14.81
N PHE A 53 -21.00 -6.56 13.72
CA PHE A 53 -19.92 -7.20 12.94
C PHE A 53 -18.51 -7.02 13.54
N THR A 54 -18.28 -6.03 14.40
CA THR A 54 -16.95 -5.61 14.82
C THR A 54 -16.10 -6.77 15.37
N GLN A 55 -16.62 -7.50 16.35
CA GLN A 55 -15.89 -8.62 16.95
C GLN A 55 -15.67 -9.76 15.96
N LEU A 56 -16.68 -10.10 15.18
CA LEU A 56 -16.55 -11.10 14.11
C LEU A 56 -15.52 -10.67 13.06
N GLY A 57 -15.49 -9.38 12.74
CA GLY A 57 -14.50 -8.79 11.84
C GLY A 57 -13.07 -8.93 12.34
N TYR A 58 -12.84 -8.74 13.63
CA TYR A 58 -11.53 -8.97 14.27
C TYR A 58 -11.10 -10.43 14.12
N TYR A 59 -11.95 -11.38 14.44
CA TYR A 59 -11.66 -12.81 14.29
C TYR A 59 -11.34 -13.18 12.84
N ARG A 60 -12.12 -12.68 11.89
CA ARG A 60 -11.87 -12.93 10.45
C ARG A 60 -10.55 -12.34 9.93
N MET A 61 -10.03 -11.31 10.58
CA MET A 61 -8.70 -10.76 10.29
C MET A 61 -7.57 -11.45 11.08
N GLY A 62 -7.83 -12.56 11.75
CA GLY A 62 -6.85 -13.25 12.58
C GLY A 62 -6.45 -12.49 13.85
N ARG A 63 -7.21 -11.47 14.26
CA ARG A 63 -6.92 -10.64 15.42
C ARG A 63 -7.53 -11.25 16.68
N ASN A 64 -6.96 -12.37 17.12
CA ASN A 64 -7.49 -13.16 18.25
C ASN A 64 -6.77 -12.88 19.59
N CYS A 65 -5.57 -12.24 19.52
CA CYS A 65 -4.70 -12.06 20.70
C CYS A 65 -4.82 -10.66 21.32
N TYR A 66 -5.62 -9.76 20.74
CA TYR A 66 -5.81 -8.39 21.21
C TYR A 66 -7.20 -7.86 20.87
N THR A 67 -7.66 -6.86 21.65
CA THR A 67 -9.00 -6.30 21.57
C THR A 67 -9.02 -4.98 20.77
N LYS A 68 -10.22 -4.46 20.52
CA LYS A 68 -10.38 -3.12 19.90
C LYS A 68 -9.80 -2.01 20.80
N GLU A 69 -9.88 -2.18 22.13
CA GLU A 69 -9.33 -1.26 23.12
C GLU A 69 -7.80 -1.19 23.05
N ASP A 70 -7.13 -2.33 22.79
CA ASP A 70 -5.69 -2.38 22.56
C ASP A 70 -5.32 -1.66 21.25
N VAL A 71 -6.14 -1.81 20.20
CA VAL A 71 -5.97 -1.06 18.94
C VAL A 71 -6.19 0.43 19.14
N GLU A 72 -7.11 0.85 20.01
CA GLU A 72 -7.31 2.26 20.35
C GLU A 72 -6.09 2.86 21.06
N LYS A 73 -5.51 2.14 22.01
CA LYS A 73 -4.24 2.54 22.66
C LYS A 73 -3.10 2.67 21.65
N PHE A 74 -2.98 1.69 20.74
CA PHE A 74 -1.99 1.74 19.65
C PHE A 74 -2.20 2.97 18.75
N ARG A 75 -3.45 3.25 18.32
CA ARG A 75 -3.75 4.45 17.53
C ARG A 75 -3.40 5.75 18.27
N ALA A 76 -3.71 5.83 19.56
CA ALA A 76 -3.35 6.98 20.38
C ALA A 76 -1.82 7.16 20.44
N ALA A 77 -1.07 6.08 20.58
CA ALA A 77 0.39 6.11 20.53
C ALA A 77 0.92 6.56 19.15
N VAL A 78 0.34 6.08 18.07
CA VAL A 78 0.68 6.53 16.71
C VAL A 78 0.44 8.04 16.55
N VAL A 79 -0.72 8.53 16.96
CA VAL A 79 -1.02 9.98 16.90
C VAL A 79 -0.03 10.80 17.71
N LYS A 80 0.33 10.33 18.90
CA LYS A 80 1.23 11.05 19.81
C LYS A 80 2.68 11.03 19.35
N TYR A 81 3.18 9.92 18.84
CA TYR A 81 4.62 9.73 18.61
C TYR A 81 5.00 9.65 17.12
N VAL A 82 4.18 9.03 16.27
CA VAL A 82 4.52 8.81 14.87
C VAL A 82 4.08 9.99 13.99
N VAL A 83 2.87 10.52 14.22
CA VAL A 83 2.33 11.62 13.40
C VAL A 83 3.21 12.86 13.41
N PRO A 84 3.79 13.33 14.55
CA PRO A 84 4.69 14.49 14.55
C PRO A 84 5.95 14.24 13.70
N VAL A 85 6.53 13.04 13.77
CA VAL A 85 7.70 12.66 12.97
C VAL A 85 7.34 12.60 11.48
N ALA A 86 6.23 11.95 11.13
CA ALA A 86 5.73 11.93 9.75
C ALA A 86 5.48 13.35 9.21
N SER A 87 4.93 14.24 10.04
CA SER A 87 4.71 15.63 9.65
C SER A 87 6.01 16.38 9.38
N SER A 88 7.09 16.12 10.13
CA SER A 88 8.40 16.73 9.84
C SER A 88 8.97 16.22 8.50
N ILE A 89 8.86 14.91 8.24
CA ILE A 89 9.30 14.31 6.98
C ILE A 89 8.52 14.91 5.78
N TYR A 90 7.22 15.10 5.91
CA TYR A 90 6.42 15.75 4.86
C TYR A 90 6.76 17.23 4.66
N ARG A 91 7.13 17.97 5.72
CA ARG A 91 7.63 19.34 5.57
C ARG A 91 8.95 19.39 4.82
N GLU A 92 9.87 18.49 5.13
CA GLU A 92 11.14 18.37 4.41
C GLU A 92 10.94 17.98 2.95
N GLN A 93 10.00 17.06 2.69
CA GLN A 93 9.61 16.69 1.32
C GLN A 93 9.04 17.89 0.55
N ALA A 94 8.13 18.65 1.17
CA ALA A 94 7.57 19.85 0.56
C ALA A 94 8.66 20.88 0.24
N ALA A 95 9.58 21.14 1.17
CA ALA A 95 10.71 22.04 0.95
C ALA A 95 11.61 21.57 -0.21
N ARG A 96 11.95 20.28 -0.25
CA ARG A 96 12.74 19.67 -1.32
C ARG A 96 12.07 19.81 -2.69
N LEU A 97 10.75 19.71 -2.74
CA LEU A 97 9.96 19.89 -3.96
C LEU A 97 9.71 21.36 -4.32
N GLY A 98 10.01 22.29 -3.41
CA GLY A 98 9.68 23.72 -3.55
C GLY A 98 8.18 24.00 -3.46
N LYS A 99 7.47 23.20 -2.66
CA LYS A 99 6.03 23.29 -2.40
C LYS A 99 5.76 23.84 -1.00
N SER A 100 4.57 24.41 -0.79
CA SER A 100 4.11 24.75 0.55
C SER A 100 3.61 23.50 1.30
N TYR A 101 3.71 23.51 2.62
CA TYR A 101 3.11 22.49 3.47
C TYR A 101 1.81 23.05 4.12
N PRO A 102 0.72 22.29 4.17
CA PRO A 102 0.54 20.94 3.62
C PRO A 102 0.51 20.94 2.08
N MET A 103 1.09 19.90 1.49
CA MET A 103 1.12 19.75 0.03
C MET A 103 -0.27 19.38 -0.53
N ASN A 104 -0.48 19.67 -1.81
CA ASN A 104 -1.62 19.14 -2.52
C ASN A 104 -1.58 17.61 -2.51
N PHE A 105 -2.74 16.97 -2.42
CA PHE A 105 -2.88 15.51 -2.44
C PHE A 105 -2.15 14.85 -3.64
N ALA A 106 -2.21 15.49 -4.81
CA ALA A 106 -1.53 15.01 -6.00
C ALA A 106 0.01 15.02 -5.88
N ASP A 107 0.57 15.84 -4.99
CA ASP A 107 2.03 16.00 -4.83
C ASP A 107 2.62 15.04 -3.79
N ASN A 108 1.80 14.46 -2.90
CA ASN A 108 2.27 13.62 -1.79
C ASN A 108 3.07 12.40 -2.24
N ALA A 109 2.82 11.86 -3.42
CA ALA A 109 3.52 10.70 -3.96
C ALA A 109 4.88 11.04 -4.60
N LEU A 110 5.20 12.32 -4.79
CA LEU A 110 6.42 12.77 -5.45
C LEU A 110 7.55 12.96 -4.42
N MET A 111 8.67 12.25 -4.59
CA MET A 111 9.80 12.32 -3.65
C MET A 111 10.83 13.37 -4.04
N PHE A 112 11.10 13.54 -5.33
CA PHE A 112 12.10 14.46 -5.87
C PHE A 112 11.55 15.21 -7.08
N ARG A 113 12.10 16.42 -7.36
CA ARG A 113 11.72 17.22 -8.55
C ARG A 113 11.99 16.49 -9.87
N SER A 114 13.01 15.65 -9.91
CA SER A 114 13.35 14.80 -11.06
C SER A 114 12.45 13.58 -11.22
N GLY A 115 11.52 13.37 -10.31
CA GLY A 115 10.65 12.20 -10.23
C GLY A 115 11.06 11.22 -9.13
N ASN A 116 10.29 10.16 -9.00
CA ASN A 116 10.55 9.13 -8.00
C ASN A 116 11.69 8.20 -8.43
N PRO A 117 12.42 7.59 -7.48
CA PRO A 117 13.39 6.54 -7.79
C PRO A 117 12.78 5.45 -8.66
N LYS A 118 13.54 4.97 -9.61
CA LYS A 118 13.16 3.87 -10.49
C LYS A 118 14.08 2.68 -10.22
N PRO A 119 13.62 1.44 -10.41
CA PRO A 119 14.50 0.29 -10.36
C PRO A 119 15.68 0.44 -11.31
N CYS A 120 16.87 0.06 -10.87
CA CYS A 120 18.10 0.07 -11.68
C CYS A 120 18.21 -1.27 -12.42
N GLY A 121 17.92 -1.29 -13.71
CA GLY A 121 18.06 -2.46 -14.56
C GLY A 121 16.74 -3.11 -14.98
N THR A 122 16.86 -4.14 -15.77
CA THR A 122 15.78 -5.02 -16.21
C THR A 122 15.30 -5.91 -15.06
N PRO A 123 14.10 -6.50 -15.14
CA PRO A 123 13.63 -7.48 -14.14
C PRO A 123 14.61 -8.63 -13.92
N ALA A 124 15.29 -9.12 -14.98
CA ALA A 124 16.27 -10.18 -14.87
C ALA A 124 17.52 -9.75 -14.09
N GLU A 125 18.03 -8.54 -14.34
CA GLU A 125 19.16 -7.97 -13.60
C GLU A 125 18.83 -7.75 -12.13
N ILE A 126 17.61 -7.27 -11.83
CA ILE A 126 17.14 -7.08 -10.46
C ILE A 126 17.06 -8.41 -9.71
N LEU A 127 16.54 -9.46 -10.37
CA LEU A 127 16.48 -10.81 -9.78
C LEU A 127 17.88 -11.40 -9.57
N ALA A 128 18.79 -11.19 -10.51
CA ALA A 128 20.18 -11.63 -10.38
C ALA A 128 20.89 -10.95 -9.21
N GLN A 129 20.68 -9.63 -9.03
CA GLN A 129 21.20 -8.90 -7.87
C GLN A 129 20.56 -9.38 -6.57
N GLY A 130 19.25 -9.62 -6.57
CA GLY A 130 18.55 -10.20 -5.43
C GLY A 130 19.14 -11.54 -5.01
N LYS A 131 19.40 -12.45 -5.98
CA LYS A 131 20.05 -13.73 -5.72
C LYS A 131 21.42 -13.53 -5.04
N HIS A 132 22.24 -12.65 -5.59
CA HIS A 132 23.56 -12.36 -5.01
C HIS A 132 23.47 -11.87 -3.57
N PHE A 133 22.55 -10.92 -3.26
CA PHE A 133 22.37 -10.41 -1.90
C PHE A 133 21.91 -11.50 -0.92
N TYR A 134 21.00 -12.39 -1.32
CA TYR A 134 20.55 -13.48 -0.47
C TYR A 134 21.63 -14.55 -0.24
N GLU A 135 22.48 -14.81 -1.23
CA GLU A 135 23.66 -15.70 -1.10
C GLU A 135 24.72 -15.11 -0.18
N GLU A 136 24.94 -13.80 -0.21
CA GLU A 136 25.86 -13.11 0.72
C GLU A 136 25.35 -13.09 2.17
N LEU A 137 24.03 -13.04 2.39
CA LEU A 137 23.45 -13.02 3.74
C LEU A 137 23.70 -14.33 4.50
N SER A 138 23.36 -15.45 3.91
CA SER A 138 23.66 -16.79 4.44
C SER A 138 23.39 -17.88 3.38
N PRO A 139 23.99 -19.07 3.53
CA PRO A 139 23.69 -20.22 2.67
C PRO A 139 22.19 -20.56 2.64
N GLU A 140 21.51 -20.50 3.80
CA GLU A 140 20.10 -20.85 3.94
C GLU A 140 19.19 -19.85 3.19
N THR A 141 19.49 -18.56 3.27
CA THR A 141 18.73 -17.54 2.52
C THR A 141 18.98 -17.63 1.03
N GLY A 142 20.20 -17.99 0.61
CA GLY A 142 20.54 -18.26 -0.78
C GLY A 142 19.77 -19.47 -1.33
N GLU A 143 19.73 -20.59 -0.59
CA GLU A 143 18.97 -21.79 -0.95
C GLU A 143 17.47 -21.47 -1.10
N PHE A 144 16.90 -20.76 -0.12
CA PHE A 144 15.49 -20.35 -0.16
C PHE A 144 15.18 -19.47 -1.37
N PHE A 145 16.04 -18.48 -1.66
CA PHE A 145 15.83 -17.59 -2.79
C PHE A 145 15.94 -18.31 -4.13
N ASN A 146 16.91 -19.26 -4.27
CA ASN A 146 17.05 -20.10 -5.45
C ASN A 146 15.82 -20.97 -5.66
N MET A 147 15.28 -21.60 -4.60
CA MET A 147 14.03 -22.36 -4.66
C MET A 147 12.87 -21.47 -5.12
N MET A 148 12.77 -20.23 -4.65
CA MET A 148 11.75 -19.28 -5.11
C MET A 148 11.90 -18.96 -6.60
N LEU A 149 13.10 -18.72 -7.10
CA LEU A 149 13.34 -18.42 -8.51
C LEU A 149 12.96 -19.60 -9.41
N ASP A 150 13.33 -20.83 -9.02
CA ASP A 150 13.02 -22.04 -9.76
C ASP A 150 11.53 -22.32 -9.85
N ASN A 151 10.77 -22.03 -8.77
CA ASN A 151 9.33 -22.28 -8.73
C ASN A 151 8.48 -21.10 -9.26
N CYS A 152 8.96 -19.86 -9.15
CA CYS A 152 8.24 -18.65 -9.57
C CYS A 152 8.67 -18.11 -10.94
N GLY A 153 9.76 -18.62 -11.52
CA GLY A 153 10.38 -18.10 -12.74
C GLY A 153 9.45 -17.96 -13.94
N TYR A 154 8.47 -18.84 -14.07
CA TYR A 154 7.47 -18.79 -15.15
C TYR A 154 6.43 -17.67 -14.97
N ARG A 155 6.10 -17.26 -13.76
CA ARG A 155 5.10 -16.21 -13.52
C ARG A 155 5.67 -14.79 -13.61
N CYS A 156 6.95 -14.61 -13.31
CA CYS A 156 7.59 -13.30 -13.42
C CYS A 156 7.90 -12.89 -14.87
N GLN A 157 8.08 -13.86 -15.77
CA GLN A 157 8.36 -13.60 -17.18
C GLN A 157 7.11 -13.23 -18.01
N SER A 158 5.92 -13.67 -17.58
CA SER A 158 4.68 -13.47 -18.33
C SER A 158 3.92 -12.18 -17.99
N ALA A 159 4.35 -11.41 -16.98
CA ALA A 159 3.68 -10.19 -16.57
C ALA A 159 4.69 -9.10 -16.15
N PRO A 160 5.06 -8.19 -17.07
CA PRO A 160 6.06 -7.14 -16.80
C PRO A 160 5.71 -6.17 -15.66
N HIS A 161 4.50 -6.23 -15.11
CA HIS A 161 4.05 -5.39 -14.01
C HIS A 161 3.99 -6.10 -12.65
N SER A 162 4.36 -7.37 -12.54
CA SER A 162 4.08 -8.20 -11.36
C SER A 162 5.28 -8.71 -10.56
N VAL A 163 6.45 -8.11 -10.68
CA VAL A 163 7.55 -8.35 -9.72
C VAL A 163 7.09 -8.11 -8.27
N LYS A 164 6.11 -7.23 -8.07
CA LYS A 164 5.41 -7.07 -6.77
C LYS A 164 4.60 -8.30 -6.33
N ALA A 165 4.09 -9.11 -7.24
CA ALA A 165 3.21 -10.23 -6.90
C ALA A 165 3.98 -11.46 -6.41
N CYS A 166 5.23 -11.67 -6.87
CA CYS A 166 6.06 -12.79 -6.42
C CYS A 166 6.60 -12.60 -4.98
N LEU A 167 6.69 -11.35 -4.51
CA LEU A 167 7.17 -11.02 -3.16
C LEU A 167 6.03 -10.91 -2.11
N GLN A 168 4.77 -11.04 -2.50
CA GLN A 168 3.61 -10.81 -1.63
C GLN A 168 2.89 -12.06 -1.13
N TYR A 169 3.25 -13.28 -1.59
CA TYR A 169 2.62 -14.51 -1.10
C TYR A 169 3.65 -15.64 -0.97
N PRO A 170 3.84 -16.17 0.26
CA PRO A 170 4.38 -17.50 0.45
C PRO A 170 3.37 -18.56 0.00
#